data_1a22ec90255242d8b10d4fb1d31a50ab
#
_entry.id   1a22ec90255242d8b10d4fb1d31a50ab
#
_cell.length_a   1.000
_cell.length_b   1.000
_cell.length_c   1.000
_cell.angle_alpha   90.00
_cell.angle_beta   90.00
_cell.angle_gamma   90.00
#
_symmetry.space_group_name_H-M   'P 1'
#
loop_
_entity.id
_entity.type
_entity.pdbx_description
1 polymer ?
#
loop_
_entity_poly.entity_id
_entity_poly.type
_entity_poly.pdbx_seq_one_letter_code
_entity_poly.pdbx_strand_id
1 'polypeptide(L)'
;MKFNSKNSFQSLDTLNSSGKNYKIFNLKIAEKNGLEGISKLPKSLKVLLENLLRYEDDATVDKKQILALKEWLKNKKSNTEIAYRPARTLLQDYTGIPAIADLAAMRDAVKEKNKDPNQINPLSTVDLVIDHSVMVDDYASGKSFNQNVEKEFSRNGERYAFLKCCLLYTSPSPR
;
A
#
# COMPACT_ATOMS: atom_id res chain seq x y z
N MET A 1 -8.17 -5.20 -10.77
CA MET A 1 -7.26 -6.14 -10.09
C MET A 1 -7.82 -7.55 -10.24
N LYS A 2 -7.07 -8.48 -10.85
CA LYS A 2 -7.43 -9.91 -10.81
C LYS A 2 -6.99 -10.41 -9.42
N PHE A 3 -7.91 -10.89 -8.63
CA PHE A 3 -7.59 -11.58 -7.39
C PHE A 3 -7.08 -12.98 -7.74
N ASN A 4 -5.81 -13.25 -7.52
CA ASN A 4 -5.18 -14.55 -7.71
C ASN A 4 -5.12 -15.35 -6.40
N SER A 5 -6.02 -15.07 -5.45
CA SER A 5 -6.06 -15.84 -4.21
C SER A 5 -6.52 -17.27 -4.48
N LYS A 6 -5.87 -18.24 -3.87
CA LYS A 6 -6.30 -19.66 -3.83
C LYS A 6 -7.64 -19.84 -3.13
N ASN A 7 -7.98 -18.89 -2.24
CA ASN A 7 -9.25 -18.89 -1.51
C ASN A 7 -9.51 -20.23 -0.78
N SER A 8 -8.51 -20.77 -0.11
CA SER A 8 -8.57 -22.09 0.55
C SER A 8 -9.71 -22.21 1.57
N PHE A 9 -10.18 -21.08 2.10
CA PHE A 9 -11.30 -21.00 3.05
C PHE A 9 -12.62 -20.59 2.39
N GLN A 10 -12.68 -20.56 1.06
CA GLN A 10 -13.88 -20.25 0.27
C GLN A 10 -14.59 -18.97 0.74
N SER A 11 -13.81 -17.98 1.13
CA SER A 11 -14.30 -16.74 1.76
C SER A 11 -14.55 -15.60 0.79
N LEU A 12 -14.20 -15.76 -0.50
CA LEU A 12 -14.47 -14.76 -1.54
C LEU A 12 -15.98 -14.57 -1.73
N ASP A 13 -16.43 -13.34 -1.58
CA ASP A 13 -17.85 -12.97 -1.63
C ASP A 13 -18.03 -11.62 -2.35
N THR A 14 -19.27 -11.24 -2.57
CA THR A 14 -19.62 -9.98 -3.21
C THR A 14 -20.48 -9.13 -2.28
N LEU A 15 -19.97 -7.95 -1.92
CA LEU A 15 -20.71 -6.94 -1.17
C LEU A 15 -21.31 -5.93 -2.13
N ASN A 16 -22.64 -5.75 -2.09
CA ASN A 16 -23.29 -4.62 -2.75
C ASN A 16 -23.35 -3.43 -1.78
N SER A 17 -22.83 -2.30 -2.19
CA SER A 17 -22.92 -1.05 -1.43
C SER A 17 -23.10 0.12 -2.36
N SER A 18 -24.11 0.95 -2.11
CA SER A 18 -24.46 2.13 -2.92
C SER A 18 -24.57 1.83 -4.43
N GLY A 19 -25.18 0.69 -4.78
CA GLY A 19 -25.38 0.25 -6.16
C GLY A 19 -24.12 -0.30 -6.86
N LYS A 20 -22.99 -0.42 -6.13
CA LYS A 20 -21.75 -0.99 -6.65
C LYS A 20 -21.44 -2.33 -5.99
N ASN A 21 -20.92 -3.27 -6.78
CA ASN A 21 -20.51 -4.59 -6.32
C ASN A 21 -18.99 -4.59 -6.03
N TYR A 22 -18.63 -4.96 -4.79
CA TYR A 22 -17.26 -5.08 -4.35
C TYR A 22 -16.92 -6.53 -4.04
N LYS A 23 -15.79 -7.01 -4.50
CA LYS A 23 -15.25 -8.32 -4.09
C LYS A 23 -14.59 -8.18 -2.73
N ILE A 24 -15.03 -9.00 -1.78
CA ILE A 24 -14.53 -9.04 -0.41
C ILE A 24 -14.14 -10.47 -0.02
N PHE A 25 -13.27 -10.60 0.97
CA PHE A 25 -13.03 -11.85 1.65
C PHE A 25 -13.80 -11.85 2.97
N ASN A 26 -14.96 -12.54 2.97
CA ASN A 26 -15.91 -12.48 4.08
C ASN A 26 -15.45 -13.35 5.24
N LEU A 27 -15.07 -12.70 6.36
CA LEU A 27 -14.57 -13.40 7.54
C LEU A 27 -15.62 -14.32 8.18
N LYS A 28 -16.92 -14.02 8.06
CA LYS A 28 -17.98 -14.90 8.56
C LYS A 28 -18.05 -16.22 7.80
N ILE A 29 -17.78 -16.18 6.48
CA ILE A 29 -17.70 -17.38 5.64
C ILE A 29 -16.41 -18.14 5.98
N ALA A 30 -15.26 -17.45 6.09
CA ALA A 30 -14.00 -18.06 6.47
C ALA A 30 -14.09 -18.78 7.85
N GLU A 31 -14.83 -18.19 8.79
CA GLU A 31 -15.06 -18.78 10.12
C GLU A 31 -15.78 -20.13 10.03
N LYS A 32 -16.78 -20.23 9.18
CA LYS A 32 -17.54 -21.49 8.94
C LYS A 32 -16.70 -22.54 8.22
N ASN A 33 -15.72 -22.11 7.45
CA ASN A 33 -14.92 -22.97 6.57
C ASN A 33 -13.53 -23.28 7.16
N GLY A 34 -13.41 -23.36 8.48
CA GLY A 34 -12.21 -23.86 9.17
C GLY A 34 -11.45 -22.86 10.02
N LEU A 35 -11.90 -21.59 10.06
CA LEU A 35 -11.31 -20.56 10.91
C LEU A 35 -12.19 -20.24 12.14
N GLU A 36 -12.68 -21.26 12.84
CA GLU A 36 -13.63 -21.11 13.95
C GLU A 36 -13.07 -20.16 15.01
N GLY A 37 -13.93 -19.26 15.48
CA GLY A 37 -13.66 -18.31 16.57
C GLY A 37 -12.99 -17.00 16.12
N ILE A 38 -12.68 -16.80 14.85
CA ILE A 38 -12.02 -15.56 14.37
C ILE A 38 -12.88 -14.30 14.55
N SER A 39 -14.18 -14.44 14.74
CA SER A 39 -15.07 -13.33 15.11
C SER A 39 -14.64 -12.65 16.42
N LYS A 40 -13.92 -13.36 17.31
CA LYS A 40 -13.38 -12.87 18.57
C LYS A 40 -12.02 -12.16 18.44
N LEU A 41 -11.40 -12.16 17.25
CA LEU A 41 -10.15 -11.44 17.00
C LEU A 41 -10.35 -9.93 17.18
N PRO A 42 -9.32 -9.21 17.68
CA PRO A 42 -9.28 -7.75 17.61
C PRO A 42 -9.46 -7.25 16.16
N LYS A 43 -10.01 -6.06 16.00
CA LYS A 43 -10.25 -5.49 14.66
C LYS A 43 -8.98 -5.40 13.82
N SER A 44 -7.85 -5.04 14.42
CA SER A 44 -6.54 -5.01 13.76
C SER A 44 -6.14 -6.37 13.18
N LEU A 45 -6.29 -7.45 13.96
CA LEU A 45 -5.98 -8.80 13.49
C LEU A 45 -6.98 -9.30 12.44
N LYS A 46 -8.22 -8.83 12.45
CA LYS A 46 -9.19 -9.11 11.36
C LYS A 46 -8.77 -8.47 10.05
N VAL A 47 -8.19 -7.26 10.09
CA VAL A 47 -7.64 -6.60 8.88
C VAL A 47 -6.46 -7.41 8.34
N LEU A 48 -5.53 -7.85 9.20
CA LEU A 48 -4.42 -8.70 8.79
C LEU A 48 -4.90 -10.04 8.22
N LEU A 49 -5.89 -10.66 8.85
CA LEU A 49 -6.47 -11.92 8.37
C LEU A 49 -7.13 -11.77 6.99
N GLU A 50 -7.91 -10.71 6.79
CA GLU A 50 -8.53 -10.45 5.48
C GLU A 50 -7.46 -10.21 4.41
N ASN A 51 -6.37 -9.53 4.76
CA ASN A 51 -5.25 -9.31 3.86
C ASN A 51 -4.58 -10.65 3.45
N LEU A 52 -4.33 -11.56 4.39
CA LEU A 52 -3.79 -12.88 4.07
C LEU A 52 -4.73 -13.69 3.18
N LEU A 53 -6.03 -13.73 3.50
CA LEU A 53 -7.03 -14.42 2.66
C LEU A 53 -7.07 -13.88 1.23
N ARG A 54 -6.91 -12.57 1.08
CA ARG A 54 -6.90 -11.88 -0.22
C ARG A 54 -5.70 -12.23 -1.08
N TYR A 55 -4.55 -12.45 -0.46
CA TYR A 55 -3.27 -12.64 -1.15
C TYR A 55 -2.67 -14.04 -1.00
N GLU A 56 -3.48 -15.02 -0.58
CA GLU A 56 -3.06 -16.41 -0.47
C GLU A 56 -2.61 -16.97 -1.84
N ASP A 57 -1.32 -17.29 -1.98
CA ASP A 57 -0.70 -17.73 -3.23
C ASP A 57 0.22 -18.95 -3.07
N ASP A 58 0.39 -19.47 -1.83
CA ASP A 58 1.33 -20.51 -1.39
C ASP A 58 2.82 -20.20 -1.64
N ALA A 59 3.13 -19.00 -2.09
CA ALA A 59 4.51 -18.55 -2.29
C ALA A 59 4.89 -17.50 -1.26
N THR A 60 4.12 -16.43 -1.17
CA THR A 60 4.33 -15.34 -0.21
C THR A 60 3.35 -15.40 0.96
N VAL A 61 2.15 -15.86 0.71
CA VAL A 61 1.11 -16.09 1.73
C VAL A 61 0.60 -17.51 1.62
N ASP A 62 0.87 -18.31 2.63
CA ASP A 62 0.43 -19.69 2.75
C ASP A 62 -0.69 -19.87 3.80
N LYS A 63 -1.29 -21.04 3.79
CA LYS A 63 -2.34 -21.43 4.73
C LYS A 63 -1.84 -21.41 6.19
N LYS A 64 -0.55 -21.64 6.44
CA LYS A 64 0.04 -21.66 7.78
C LYS A 64 -0.02 -20.25 8.41
N GLN A 65 0.28 -19.20 7.63
CA GLN A 65 0.20 -17.82 8.09
C GLN A 65 -1.25 -17.44 8.46
N ILE A 66 -2.24 -17.89 7.67
CA ILE A 66 -3.66 -17.67 7.97
C ILE A 66 -4.07 -18.37 9.28
N LEU A 67 -3.67 -19.62 9.45
CA LEU A 67 -3.95 -20.40 10.66
C LEU A 67 -3.27 -19.83 11.90
N ALA A 68 -2.11 -19.20 11.77
CA ALA A 68 -1.41 -18.56 12.88
C ALA A 68 -2.26 -17.47 13.57
N LEU A 69 -3.09 -16.75 12.81
CA LEU A 69 -4.02 -15.78 13.38
C LEU A 69 -5.18 -16.44 14.15
N LYS A 70 -5.65 -17.61 13.70
CA LYS A 70 -6.62 -18.42 14.48
C LYS A 70 -5.99 -18.91 15.78
N GLU A 71 -4.75 -19.42 15.75
CA GLU A 71 -4.04 -19.91 16.93
C GLU A 71 -3.74 -18.81 17.95
N TRP A 72 -3.54 -17.58 17.48
CA TRP A 72 -3.37 -16.41 18.34
C TRP A 72 -4.54 -16.23 19.32
N LEU A 73 -5.75 -16.64 18.98
CA LEU A 73 -6.91 -16.59 19.88
C LEU A 73 -6.66 -17.34 21.20
N LYS A 74 -5.93 -18.44 21.16
CA LYS A 74 -5.61 -19.27 22.31
C LYS A 74 -4.47 -18.67 23.14
N ASN A 75 -3.39 -18.32 22.45
CA ASN A 75 -2.11 -18.00 23.09
C ASN A 75 -1.88 -16.51 23.32
N LYS A 76 -2.66 -15.64 22.64
CA LYS A 76 -2.50 -14.16 22.59
C LYS A 76 -1.09 -13.69 22.17
N LYS A 77 -0.31 -14.60 21.59
CA LYS A 77 1.02 -14.36 21.02
C LYS A 77 1.26 -15.32 19.86
N SER A 78 2.18 -14.97 18.97
CA SER A 78 2.63 -15.83 17.89
C SER A 78 4.10 -15.55 17.59
N ASN A 79 4.83 -16.60 17.22
CA ASN A 79 6.20 -16.52 16.70
C ASN A 79 6.23 -16.76 15.17
N THR A 80 5.06 -16.84 14.55
CA THR A 80 4.95 -17.01 13.11
C THR A 80 4.96 -15.63 12.44
N GLU A 81 5.89 -15.40 11.56
CA GLU A 81 5.88 -14.24 10.68
C GLU A 81 4.75 -14.36 9.67
N ILE A 82 4.11 -13.24 9.38
CA ILE A 82 3.04 -13.16 8.38
C ILE A 82 3.39 -12.09 7.35
N ALA A 83 3.08 -12.36 6.09
CA ALA A 83 3.18 -11.36 5.04
C ALA A 83 2.02 -10.34 5.16
N TYR A 84 2.29 -9.12 4.74
CA TYR A 84 1.27 -8.08 4.62
C TYR A 84 1.48 -7.29 3.33
N ARG A 85 0.43 -7.14 2.54
CA ARG A 85 0.44 -6.32 1.33
C ARG A 85 -0.48 -5.12 1.53
N PRO A 86 0.05 -3.92 1.71
CA PRO A 86 -0.75 -2.72 1.86
C PRO A 86 -1.54 -2.45 0.57
N ALA A 87 -2.75 -1.95 0.70
CA ALA A 87 -3.54 -1.50 -0.45
C ALA A 87 -2.98 -0.21 -1.07
N ARG A 88 -2.29 0.58 -0.24
CA ARG A 88 -1.69 1.85 -0.60
C ARG A 88 -0.46 2.09 0.27
N THR A 89 0.58 2.66 -0.31
CA THR A 89 1.77 3.14 0.40
C THR A 89 1.83 4.65 0.32
N LEU A 90 2.05 5.31 1.45
CA LEU A 90 2.27 6.74 1.51
C LEU A 90 3.77 6.99 1.66
N LEU A 91 4.33 7.80 0.78
CA LEU A 91 5.69 8.28 0.84
C LEU A 91 5.69 9.78 1.13
N GLN A 92 6.53 10.19 2.05
CA GLN A 92 6.87 11.59 2.25
C GLN A 92 7.91 12.02 1.20
N ASP A 93 7.99 13.30 0.92
CA ASP A 93 8.92 13.83 -0.08
C ASP A 93 10.40 13.71 0.33
N TYR A 94 10.73 13.72 1.63
CA TYR A 94 12.10 13.47 2.09
C TYR A 94 12.40 11.99 2.22
N THR A 95 11.60 11.24 2.97
CA THR A 95 11.84 9.81 3.23
C THR A 95 11.51 8.93 2.03
N GLY A 96 10.72 9.42 1.09
CA GLY A 96 10.41 8.74 -0.17
C GLY A 96 11.54 8.77 -1.20
N ILE A 97 12.47 9.74 -1.11
CA ILE A 97 13.58 9.88 -2.07
C ILE A 97 14.43 8.60 -2.19
N PRO A 98 14.88 7.95 -1.11
CA PRO A 98 15.65 6.71 -1.21
C PRO A 98 14.90 5.62 -1.98
N ALA A 99 13.63 5.39 -1.69
CA ALA A 99 12.81 4.39 -2.39
C ALA A 99 12.66 4.69 -3.88
N ILE A 100 12.55 5.97 -4.24
CA ILE A 100 12.46 6.41 -5.63
C ILE A 100 13.81 6.28 -6.34
N ALA A 101 14.92 6.57 -5.66
CA ALA A 101 16.26 6.36 -6.19
C ALA A 101 16.52 4.87 -6.49
N ASP A 102 16.10 3.97 -5.61
CA ASP A 102 16.20 2.53 -5.82
C ASP A 102 15.39 2.09 -7.04
N LEU A 103 14.15 2.57 -7.20
CA LEU A 103 13.33 2.27 -8.38
C LEU A 103 13.98 2.78 -9.67
N ALA A 104 14.59 3.97 -9.64
CA ALA A 104 15.30 4.52 -10.79
C ALA A 104 16.52 3.65 -11.15
N ALA A 105 17.35 3.29 -10.17
CA ALA A 105 18.51 2.42 -10.35
C ALA A 105 18.11 1.03 -10.88
N MET A 106 17.01 0.45 -10.38
CA MET A 106 16.48 -0.81 -10.90
C MET A 106 16.04 -0.71 -12.36
N ARG A 107 15.41 0.41 -12.76
CA ARG A 107 15.04 0.67 -14.16
C ARG A 107 16.25 0.78 -15.07
N ASP A 108 17.29 1.47 -14.63
CA ASP A 108 18.54 1.58 -15.38
C ASP A 108 19.21 0.20 -15.56
N ALA A 109 19.30 -0.60 -14.49
CA ALA A 109 19.85 -1.94 -14.57
C ALA A 109 19.07 -2.88 -15.52
N VAL A 110 17.73 -2.74 -15.58
CA VAL A 110 16.89 -3.50 -16.52
C VAL A 110 17.12 -3.03 -17.96
N LYS A 111 17.27 -1.72 -18.18
CA LYS A 111 17.56 -1.11 -19.49
C LYS A 111 18.93 -1.55 -20.02
N GLU A 112 19.95 -1.59 -19.17
CA GLU A 112 21.30 -2.10 -19.53
C GLU A 112 21.26 -3.54 -20.02
N LYS A 113 20.31 -4.33 -19.54
CA LYS A 113 20.07 -5.72 -19.98
C LYS A 113 19.15 -5.81 -21.20
N ASN A 114 18.89 -4.71 -21.90
CA ASN A 114 17.98 -4.60 -23.06
C ASN A 114 16.56 -5.14 -22.78
N LYS A 115 16.08 -4.94 -21.55
CA LYS A 115 14.71 -5.27 -21.15
C LYS A 115 13.89 -4.01 -20.90
N ASP A 116 12.56 -4.14 -20.88
CA ASP A 116 11.66 -3.01 -20.68
C ASP A 116 11.71 -2.49 -19.23
N PRO A 117 12.20 -1.26 -18.99
CA PRO A 117 12.27 -0.68 -17.65
C PRO A 117 10.89 -0.40 -17.03
N ASN A 118 9.81 -0.34 -17.84
CA ASN A 118 8.45 -0.13 -17.34
C ASN A 118 7.93 -1.32 -16.51
N GLN A 119 8.63 -2.46 -16.50
CA GLN A 119 8.33 -3.58 -15.61
C GLN A 119 8.61 -3.26 -14.14
N ILE A 120 9.49 -2.28 -13.88
CA ILE A 120 9.87 -1.90 -12.52
C ILE A 120 8.91 -0.83 -12.01
N ASN A 121 7.93 -1.27 -11.24
CA ASN A 121 6.94 -0.43 -10.58
C ASN A 121 6.61 -0.99 -9.19
N PRO A 122 6.19 -0.15 -8.23
CA PRO A 122 5.67 -0.61 -6.96
C PRO A 122 4.48 -1.57 -7.16
N LEU A 123 4.40 -2.63 -6.36
CA LEU A 123 3.30 -3.61 -6.42
C LEU A 123 1.98 -3.05 -5.90
N SER A 124 2.02 -2.04 -5.04
CA SER A 124 0.86 -1.33 -4.51
C SER A 124 0.87 0.13 -4.99
N THR A 125 -0.29 0.76 -5.00
CA THR A 125 -0.40 2.19 -5.28
C THR A 125 0.44 2.99 -4.29
N VAL A 126 1.23 3.93 -4.79
CA VAL A 126 2.06 4.82 -4.00
C VAL A 126 1.57 6.25 -4.17
N ASP A 127 1.28 6.92 -3.05
CA ASP A 127 1.00 8.35 -3.02
C ASP A 127 2.18 9.08 -2.39
N LEU A 128 2.66 10.11 -3.04
CA LEU A 128 3.63 11.04 -2.47
C LEU A 128 2.90 12.21 -1.83
N VAL A 129 3.25 12.50 -0.58
CA VAL A 129 2.71 13.62 0.17
C VAL A 129 3.85 14.52 0.62
N ILE A 130 3.74 15.80 0.27
CA ILE A 130 4.66 16.84 0.76
C ILE A 130 4.21 17.21 2.16
N ASP A 131 5.03 16.90 3.17
CA ASP A 131 4.71 17.12 4.58
C ASP A 131 5.86 17.73 5.38
N HIS A 132 6.88 18.23 4.70
CA HIS A 132 7.98 18.94 5.36
C HIS A 132 7.56 20.34 5.84
N SER A 133 8.31 20.87 6.76
CA SER A 133 8.15 22.26 7.24
C SER A 133 8.38 23.25 6.12
N VAL A 134 7.50 24.23 6.01
CA VAL A 134 7.59 25.31 5.01
C VAL A 134 8.06 26.58 5.70
N MET A 135 9.04 27.28 5.11
CA MET A 135 9.48 28.58 5.58
C MET A 135 8.44 29.63 5.21
N VAL A 136 8.03 30.42 6.19
CA VAL A 136 7.12 31.55 5.99
C VAL A 136 7.93 32.80 5.73
N ASP A 137 8.00 33.22 4.47
CA ASP A 137 8.74 34.43 4.05
C ASP A 137 7.84 35.68 4.09
N ASP A 138 6.57 35.51 3.74
CA ASP A 138 5.57 36.56 3.69
C ASP A 138 4.42 36.24 4.64
N TYR A 139 3.88 37.25 5.33
CA TYR A 139 2.81 37.07 6.30
C TYR A 139 1.86 38.28 6.30
N ALA A 140 0.73 38.12 6.99
CA ALA A 140 -0.27 39.17 7.26
C ALA A 140 -0.87 39.87 6.02
N SER A 141 -0.83 39.24 4.83
CA SER A 141 -1.49 39.77 3.64
C SER A 141 -2.29 38.69 2.90
N GLY A 142 -3.30 39.08 2.12
CA GLY A 142 -4.04 38.15 1.27
C GLY A 142 -3.23 37.51 0.15
N LYS A 143 -2.00 37.98 -0.10
CA LYS A 143 -1.07 37.44 -1.11
C LYS A 143 -0.03 36.51 -0.53
N SER A 144 0.18 36.54 0.79
CA SER A 144 1.25 35.79 1.48
C SER A 144 1.22 34.31 1.21
N PHE A 145 0.05 33.69 1.11
CA PHE A 145 -0.07 32.27 0.81
C PHE A 145 0.56 31.92 -0.55
N ASN A 146 0.15 32.62 -1.61
CA ASN A 146 0.64 32.37 -2.95
C ASN A 146 2.16 32.64 -3.07
N GLN A 147 2.63 33.73 -2.46
CA GLN A 147 4.06 34.08 -2.45
C GLN A 147 4.90 33.02 -1.76
N ASN A 148 4.45 32.48 -0.61
CA ASN A 148 5.15 31.40 0.08
C ASN A 148 5.15 30.10 -0.75
N VAL A 149 4.04 29.77 -1.41
CA VAL A 149 3.94 28.61 -2.29
C VAL A 149 4.90 28.72 -3.47
N GLU A 150 4.96 29.85 -4.14
CA GLU A 150 5.89 30.08 -5.26
C GLU A 150 7.35 29.94 -4.82
N LYS A 151 7.72 30.51 -3.66
CA LYS A 151 9.07 30.37 -3.11
C LYS A 151 9.39 28.93 -2.72
N GLU A 152 8.44 28.21 -2.14
CA GLU A 152 8.60 26.80 -1.80
C GLU A 152 8.88 25.95 -3.02
N PHE A 153 8.08 26.10 -4.07
CA PHE A 153 8.30 25.38 -5.34
C PHE A 153 9.61 25.75 -6.01
N SER A 154 10.01 27.01 -5.96
CA SER A 154 11.29 27.47 -6.50
C SER A 154 12.47 26.84 -5.76
N ARG A 155 12.45 26.81 -4.44
CA ARG A 155 13.51 26.24 -3.58
C ARG A 155 13.66 24.73 -3.74
N ASN A 156 12.57 24.02 -3.96
CA ASN A 156 12.54 22.55 -4.02
C ASN A 156 12.30 22.01 -5.44
N GLY A 157 12.47 22.84 -6.47
CA GLY A 157 12.13 22.50 -7.84
C GLY A 157 12.84 21.25 -8.39
N GLU A 158 14.13 21.07 -8.09
CA GLU A 158 14.90 19.89 -8.49
C GLU A 158 14.37 18.62 -7.80
N ARG A 159 14.06 18.70 -6.51
CA ARG A 159 13.48 17.59 -5.76
C ARG A 159 12.14 17.16 -6.36
N TYR A 160 11.25 18.12 -6.60
CA TYR A 160 9.94 17.84 -7.16
C TYR A 160 10.01 17.29 -8.58
N ALA A 161 10.96 17.78 -9.37
CA ALA A 161 11.21 17.23 -10.70
C ALA A 161 11.66 15.78 -10.65
N PHE A 162 12.58 15.43 -9.73
CA PHE A 162 13.04 14.06 -9.51
C PHE A 162 11.90 13.14 -9.04
N LEU A 163 11.15 13.57 -8.02
CA LEU A 163 10.03 12.80 -7.50
C LEU A 163 8.94 12.57 -8.56
N LYS A 164 8.62 13.59 -9.35
CA LYS A 164 7.65 13.50 -10.45
C LYS A 164 8.09 12.53 -11.53
N CYS A 165 9.34 12.56 -11.95
CA CYS A 165 9.89 11.69 -12.99
C CYS A 165 9.70 10.20 -12.68
N CYS A 166 9.86 9.80 -11.42
CA CYS A 166 9.84 8.40 -11.01
C CYS A 166 8.46 7.88 -10.58
N LEU A 167 7.53 8.78 -10.23
CA LEU A 167 6.18 8.43 -9.77
C LEU A 167 5.10 8.50 -10.85
N LEU A 168 5.35 9.15 -11.98
CA LEU A 168 4.36 9.39 -13.03
C LEU A 168 3.71 8.14 -13.64
N TYR A 169 4.29 6.96 -13.41
CA TYR A 169 3.75 5.71 -13.94
C TYR A 169 2.82 4.95 -12.98
N THR A 170 2.64 5.41 -11.74
CA THR A 170 1.96 4.62 -10.71
C THR A 170 0.87 5.35 -9.93
N SER A 171 0.78 6.67 -10.00
CA SER A 171 -0.24 7.44 -9.27
C SER A 171 -1.02 8.37 -10.20
N PRO A 172 -2.36 8.45 -10.08
CA PRO A 172 -3.07 9.58 -10.63
C PRO A 172 -2.54 10.84 -9.95
N SER A 173 -2.18 11.84 -10.75
CA SER A 173 -1.73 13.15 -10.27
C SER A 173 -2.64 13.65 -9.14
N PRO A 174 -2.12 14.12 -8.01
CA PRO A 174 -2.96 14.84 -7.05
C PRO A 174 -3.60 16.03 -7.76
N ARG A 175 -4.91 16.10 -7.67
CA ARG A 175 -5.71 17.24 -8.16
C ARG A 175 -5.56 18.41 -7.21
#